data_df0227ea5ffc2694d26746de50a4495a
#
_entry.id   df0227ea5ffc2694d26746de50a4495a
#
_cell.length_a   1.000
_cell.length_b   1.000
_cell.length_c   1.000
_cell.angle_alpha   90.00
_cell.angle_beta   90.00
_cell.angle_gamma   90.00
#
_symmetry.space_group_name_H-M   'P 1'
#
loop_
_entity.id
_entity.type
_entity.pdbx_description
1 polymer ?
#
loop_
_entity_poly.entity_id
_entity_poly.type
_entity_poly.pdbx_seq_one_letter_code
_entity_poly.pdbx_strand_id
1 'polypeptide(L)'
;VRTGVPGSLVAWRVQPGDTVRAGQCVALVEAMKMEFEILAEQGGRVEALLAEVGHVLVDGQPLLALDPRHDDGQAHDGGQQALDPDHIRPDLAEVVQRHLVTQDAARPEAVAKRHAQGQLTARENIERFVDAGSFIEYGALALASQRTRLKEAELIARSPADGLVAGLATVNAAQFGEQAARCMVMAYDYTVFAGTQGVINHQKTDRLLHLALQRQIPLVLWAEGGGGRPNDEYPGVSLLDNMTFLGLARLSGLVPTVAIVNGRCFAGNAALAGCCDVIIATQSTTLGMAGPAMIEGGGLGRFTPEEVGPVSMQEPNGVIDIVVKDEAEAVAVAQRYMGYFQGRIADWVAPDQRLLRHLVPEKRTQVYDVRAVIRTLFDEASGLELRPRFASGMVTALARLEGRPVGVIANDPRHLGGAIDADGADKAARFMQLCDAFDIPLVSLCDTPGFMVGPEAEKTATVRHFSRMFLAAASLTVPYFVVVLRKGYGLGAQAMTAGSLLAPDFTVSWPTGEFGPMGFEGAVRLGFGKQLEAIADPLQRQQVFEGLVAEAYRRGKALNMAAHLELDDVIDPADTRRWLLRGLASMPQPAPRQGRKRPFVDAW
;
A
#
# COMPACT_ATOMS: atom_id res chain seq x y z
N VAL A 1 1.09 25.64 -63.27
CA VAL A 1 1.04 25.22 -61.86
C VAL A 1 0.95 26.45 -60.98
N ARG A 2 0.10 26.43 -59.98
CA ARG A 2 -0.13 27.52 -59.02
C ARG A 2 0.15 27.05 -57.60
N THR A 3 0.51 27.98 -56.74
CA THR A 3 0.59 27.67 -55.33
C THR A 3 -0.82 27.56 -54.74
N GLY A 4 -1.05 26.55 -53.88
CA GLY A 4 -2.29 26.41 -53.12
C GLY A 4 -2.15 26.91 -51.67
N VAL A 5 -1.01 27.53 -51.31
CA VAL A 5 -0.73 28.08 -49.99
C VAL A 5 0.06 29.39 -50.13
N PRO A 6 -0.25 30.43 -49.33
CA PRO A 6 0.61 31.62 -49.25
C PRO A 6 1.86 31.27 -48.45
N GLY A 7 3.03 31.75 -48.87
CA GLY A 7 4.29 31.44 -48.19
C GLY A 7 5.51 31.94 -48.99
N SER A 8 6.72 31.52 -48.60
CA SER A 8 7.95 31.84 -49.28
C SER A 8 8.43 30.65 -50.13
N LEU A 9 8.81 30.87 -51.36
CA LEU A 9 9.40 29.82 -52.19
C LEU A 9 10.78 29.43 -51.65
N VAL A 10 10.93 28.18 -51.20
CA VAL A 10 12.18 27.68 -50.59
C VAL A 10 13.09 27.07 -51.64
N ALA A 11 12.53 26.27 -52.54
CA ALA A 11 13.34 25.58 -53.54
C ALA A 11 12.49 25.18 -54.76
N TRP A 12 13.13 25.18 -55.94
CA TRP A 12 12.65 24.51 -57.13
C TRP A 12 13.15 23.06 -57.17
N ARG A 13 12.31 22.13 -57.58
CA ARG A 13 12.65 20.72 -57.84
C ARG A 13 12.78 20.43 -59.33
N VAL A 14 12.57 21.44 -60.19
CA VAL A 14 12.61 21.36 -61.66
C VAL A 14 13.29 22.57 -62.20
N GLN A 15 13.77 22.48 -63.49
CA GLN A 15 14.38 23.53 -64.24
C GLN A 15 13.65 23.74 -65.57
N PRO A 16 13.78 24.91 -66.24
CA PRO A 16 13.24 25.10 -67.54
C PRO A 16 13.80 24.07 -68.53
N GLY A 17 12.92 23.42 -69.28
CA GLY A 17 13.28 22.33 -70.20
C GLY A 17 13.00 20.92 -69.66
N ASP A 18 12.80 20.74 -68.34
CA ASP A 18 12.46 19.45 -67.71
C ASP A 18 11.04 18.99 -68.12
N THR A 19 10.85 17.70 -68.28
CA THR A 19 9.53 17.11 -68.45
C THR A 19 9.02 16.66 -67.07
N VAL A 20 7.85 17.11 -66.68
CA VAL A 20 7.19 16.76 -65.42
C VAL A 20 5.91 15.97 -65.67
N ARG A 21 5.52 15.12 -64.71
CA ARG A 21 4.30 14.35 -64.75
C ARG A 21 3.25 14.91 -63.78
N ALA A 22 2.01 14.65 -64.02
CA ALA A 22 0.96 14.96 -63.05
C ALA A 22 1.24 14.33 -61.68
N GLY A 23 1.09 15.09 -60.59
CA GLY A 23 1.44 14.66 -59.22
C GLY A 23 2.92 14.77 -58.84
N GLN A 24 3.80 15.16 -59.73
CA GLN A 24 5.23 15.35 -59.42
C GLN A 24 5.45 16.66 -58.66
N CYS A 25 6.27 16.60 -57.58
CA CYS A 25 6.67 17.78 -56.82
C CYS A 25 7.57 18.68 -57.68
N VAL A 26 7.18 19.94 -57.86
CA VAL A 26 7.91 20.92 -58.70
C VAL A 26 8.55 22.04 -57.87
N ALA A 27 8.04 22.32 -56.70
CA ALA A 27 8.57 23.36 -55.82
C ALA A 27 8.25 23.07 -54.35
N LEU A 28 9.02 23.68 -53.42
CA LEU A 28 8.74 23.72 -51.99
C LEU A 28 8.43 25.16 -51.58
N VAL A 29 7.32 25.34 -50.86
CA VAL A 29 6.88 26.63 -50.33
C VAL A 29 6.81 26.53 -48.81
N GLU A 30 7.49 27.41 -48.10
CA GLU A 30 7.42 27.51 -46.64
C GLU A 30 6.26 28.44 -46.24
N ALA A 31 5.32 27.93 -45.48
CA ALA A 31 4.26 28.69 -44.82
C ALA A 31 4.18 28.31 -43.37
N MET A 32 4.14 29.31 -42.46
CA MET A 32 4.04 29.09 -41.01
C MET A 32 5.10 28.13 -40.44
N LYS A 33 6.36 28.18 -40.96
CA LYS A 33 7.50 27.31 -40.62
C LYS A 33 7.33 25.84 -41.06
N MET A 34 6.41 25.57 -41.98
CA MET A 34 6.20 24.25 -42.58
C MET A 34 6.45 24.30 -44.06
N GLU A 35 7.12 23.29 -44.62
CA GLU A 35 7.34 23.15 -46.05
C GLU A 35 6.19 22.42 -46.71
N PHE A 36 5.65 22.99 -47.76
CA PHE A 36 4.58 22.43 -48.58
C PHE A 36 5.12 22.08 -49.97
N GLU A 37 4.88 20.85 -50.40
CA GLU A 37 5.17 20.41 -51.75
C GLU A 37 4.13 20.97 -52.72
N ILE A 38 4.57 21.64 -53.75
CA ILE A 38 3.72 22.07 -54.86
C ILE A 38 3.82 21.02 -55.96
N LEU A 39 2.69 20.38 -56.25
CA LEU A 39 2.63 19.30 -57.23
C LEU A 39 2.17 19.84 -58.61
N ALA A 40 2.67 19.28 -59.68
CA ALA A 40 2.18 19.55 -61.02
C ALA A 40 0.76 19.00 -61.20
N GLU A 41 -0.20 19.82 -61.56
CA GLU A 41 -1.59 19.41 -61.78
C GLU A 41 -1.74 18.53 -63.03
N GLN A 42 -0.86 18.68 -64.01
CA GLN A 42 -0.82 17.93 -65.28
C GLN A 42 0.60 17.73 -65.74
N GLY A 43 0.86 16.72 -66.56
CA GLY A 43 2.14 16.50 -67.20
C GLY A 43 2.46 17.56 -68.27
N GLY A 44 3.72 17.74 -68.58
CA GLY A 44 4.18 18.66 -69.62
C GLY A 44 5.64 19.05 -69.47
N ARG A 45 6.16 19.85 -70.42
CA ARG A 45 7.51 20.38 -70.35
C ARG A 45 7.51 21.76 -69.69
N VAL A 46 8.43 21.98 -68.75
CA VAL A 46 8.59 23.26 -68.05
C VAL A 46 9.11 24.29 -69.04
N GLU A 47 8.29 25.30 -69.34
CA GLU A 47 8.66 26.41 -70.22
C GLU A 47 9.41 27.51 -69.49
N ALA A 48 8.86 27.92 -68.32
CA ALA A 48 9.44 29.01 -67.54
C ALA A 48 9.09 28.87 -66.05
N LEU A 49 10.01 29.28 -65.17
CA LEU A 49 9.77 29.51 -63.74
C LEU A 49 9.35 30.96 -63.57
N LEU A 50 8.22 31.22 -62.93
CA LEU A 50 7.58 32.54 -62.79
C LEU A 50 7.82 33.19 -61.41
N ALA A 51 8.59 32.53 -60.54
CA ALA A 51 8.97 33.04 -59.22
C ALA A 51 10.45 32.68 -58.95
N GLU A 52 11.11 33.47 -58.12
CA GLU A 52 12.47 33.20 -57.65
C GLU A 52 12.43 32.64 -56.20
N VAL A 53 13.43 31.83 -55.83
CA VAL A 53 13.63 31.36 -54.48
C VAL A 53 13.74 32.57 -53.54
N GLY A 54 13.03 32.53 -52.43
CA GLY A 54 12.89 33.60 -51.45
C GLY A 54 11.72 34.58 -51.73
N HIS A 55 11.03 34.48 -52.86
CA HIS A 55 9.84 35.31 -53.09
C HIS A 55 8.68 34.89 -52.18
N VAL A 56 7.97 35.89 -51.65
CA VAL A 56 6.72 35.70 -50.92
C VAL A 56 5.60 35.52 -51.94
N LEU A 57 4.90 34.42 -51.82
CA LEU A 57 3.82 33.98 -52.69
C LEU A 57 2.47 34.21 -52.06
N VAL A 58 1.46 34.52 -52.85
CA VAL A 58 0.06 34.55 -52.42
C VAL A 58 -0.67 33.32 -52.97
N ASP A 59 -1.74 32.90 -52.28
CA ASP A 59 -2.54 31.75 -52.71
C ASP A 59 -3.04 31.94 -54.18
N GLY A 60 -2.97 30.88 -54.98
CA GLY A 60 -3.34 30.88 -56.39
C GLY A 60 -2.31 31.55 -57.33
N GLN A 61 -1.18 32.05 -56.84
CA GLN A 61 -0.13 32.68 -57.67
C GLN A 61 0.47 31.66 -58.63
N PRO A 62 0.63 32.00 -59.94
CA PRO A 62 1.31 31.14 -60.89
C PRO A 62 2.80 30.98 -60.51
N LEU A 63 3.29 29.77 -60.48
CA LEU A 63 4.68 29.43 -60.15
C LEU A 63 5.51 29.02 -61.35
N LEU A 64 4.94 28.22 -62.25
CA LEU A 64 5.60 27.81 -63.47
C LEU A 64 4.61 27.60 -64.62
N ALA A 65 5.08 27.77 -65.85
CA ALA A 65 4.38 27.47 -67.10
C ALA A 65 4.77 26.07 -67.60
N LEU A 66 3.79 25.29 -68.05
CA LEU A 66 3.95 23.96 -68.66
C LEU A 66 3.43 23.98 -70.12
N ASP A 67 4.18 23.36 -71.02
CA ASP A 67 3.67 23.00 -72.34
C ASP A 67 3.13 21.56 -72.32
N PRO A 68 1.79 21.37 -72.37
CA PRO A 68 1.19 20.06 -72.23
C PRO A 68 1.33 19.14 -73.44
N ARG A 69 1.87 19.68 -74.59
CA ARG A 69 2.13 18.90 -75.83
C ARG A 69 3.25 17.87 -75.67
N HIS A 70 3.94 17.89 -74.57
CA HIS A 70 5.02 16.96 -74.21
C HIS A 70 4.66 16.12 -73.02
N ASP A 71 3.37 15.86 -72.77
CA ASP A 71 2.92 14.97 -71.73
C ASP A 71 2.96 13.52 -72.23
N ASP A 72 3.75 12.65 -71.58
CA ASP A 72 3.91 11.23 -71.91
C ASP A 72 2.67 10.40 -71.48
N GLY A 73 1.65 11.01 -70.90
CA GLY A 73 0.37 10.38 -70.51
C GLY A 73 0.47 9.38 -69.37
N GLN A 74 1.66 9.22 -68.78
CA GLN A 74 1.83 8.41 -67.55
C GLN A 74 1.76 9.34 -66.34
N ALA A 75 0.74 9.16 -65.50
CA ALA A 75 0.73 9.79 -64.20
C ALA A 75 1.99 9.37 -63.42
N HIS A 76 2.61 10.34 -62.76
CA HIS A 76 3.60 10.00 -61.74
C HIS A 76 2.84 9.28 -60.66
N ASP A 77 2.94 7.94 -60.70
CA ASP A 77 2.62 7.15 -59.51
C ASP A 77 3.69 7.60 -58.52
N GLY A 78 3.35 8.60 -57.70
CA GLY A 78 4.18 9.04 -56.58
C GLY A 78 4.29 7.81 -55.71
N GLY A 79 5.26 6.96 -56.07
CA GLY A 79 5.51 5.73 -55.35
C GLY A 79 5.60 6.15 -53.90
N GLN A 80 4.50 5.97 -53.15
CA GLN A 80 4.58 5.93 -51.70
C GLN A 80 5.66 4.93 -51.42
N GLN A 81 6.87 5.43 -51.12
CA GLN A 81 7.95 4.61 -50.64
C GLN A 81 7.32 3.78 -49.54
N ALA A 82 7.23 2.46 -49.72
CA ALA A 82 6.66 1.58 -48.72
C ALA A 82 7.28 1.96 -47.40
N LEU A 83 6.44 2.45 -46.45
CA LEU A 83 6.90 2.87 -45.14
C LEU A 83 7.54 1.64 -44.49
N ASP A 84 8.82 1.77 -44.15
CA ASP A 84 9.49 0.76 -43.32
C ASP A 84 9.07 0.97 -41.86
N PRO A 85 8.26 0.09 -41.29
CA PRO A 85 7.80 0.21 -39.90
C PRO A 85 8.94 0.09 -38.88
N ASP A 86 10.08 -0.50 -39.27
CA ASP A 86 11.26 -0.68 -38.43
C ASP A 86 12.28 0.48 -38.55
N HIS A 87 12.03 1.44 -39.41
CA HIS A 87 12.88 2.61 -39.55
C HIS A 87 12.88 3.50 -38.31
N ILE A 88 14.04 3.61 -37.64
CA ILE A 88 14.24 4.45 -36.46
C ILE A 88 14.82 5.79 -36.88
N ARG A 89 14.02 6.84 -36.78
CA ARG A 89 14.46 8.22 -37.03
C ARG A 89 15.48 8.67 -35.95
N PRO A 90 16.37 9.63 -36.25
CA PRO A 90 17.37 10.11 -35.29
C PRO A 90 16.78 10.63 -33.96
N ASP A 91 15.67 11.35 -34.00
CA ASP A 91 14.96 11.86 -32.83
C ASP A 91 14.40 10.73 -31.97
N LEU A 92 13.86 9.67 -32.59
CA LEU A 92 13.43 8.47 -31.88
C LEU A 92 14.61 7.69 -31.30
N ALA A 93 15.71 7.57 -32.04
CA ALA A 93 16.93 6.90 -31.59
C ALA A 93 17.50 7.55 -30.32
N GLU A 94 17.48 8.89 -30.23
CA GLU A 94 17.88 9.63 -29.02
C GLU A 94 16.98 9.25 -27.80
N VAL A 95 15.67 9.25 -27.98
CA VAL A 95 14.72 8.89 -26.92
C VAL A 95 14.91 7.44 -26.46
N VAL A 96 15.04 6.52 -27.40
CA VAL A 96 15.31 5.10 -27.09
C VAL A 96 16.59 4.94 -26.29
N GLN A 97 17.67 5.60 -26.70
CA GLN A 97 18.95 5.58 -26.00
C GLN A 97 18.82 6.15 -24.56
N ARG A 98 18.06 7.23 -24.39
CA ARG A 98 17.81 7.83 -23.07
C ARG A 98 17.03 6.89 -22.16
N HIS A 99 16.06 6.13 -22.67
CA HIS A 99 15.36 5.09 -21.92
C HIS A 99 16.27 3.90 -21.57
N LEU A 100 17.12 3.46 -22.50
CA LEU A 100 18.07 2.35 -22.25
C LEU A 100 19.00 2.64 -21.08
N VAL A 101 19.51 3.87 -20.94
CA VAL A 101 20.40 4.26 -19.82
C VAL A 101 19.73 4.13 -18.46
N THR A 102 18.38 4.19 -18.38
CA THR A 102 17.65 4.02 -17.13
C THR A 102 17.47 2.56 -16.70
N GLN A 103 17.76 1.61 -17.60
CA GLN A 103 17.58 0.19 -17.35
C GLN A 103 18.78 -0.45 -16.64
N ASP A 104 18.55 -1.50 -15.89
CA ASP A 104 19.58 -2.23 -15.14
C ASP A 104 20.69 -2.78 -16.05
N ALA A 105 20.34 -3.23 -17.26
CA ALA A 105 21.30 -3.71 -18.25
C ALA A 105 22.38 -2.68 -18.64
N ALA A 106 22.05 -1.39 -18.56
CA ALA A 106 22.99 -0.29 -18.82
C ALA A 106 23.82 0.11 -17.59
N ARG A 107 23.57 -0.49 -16.43
CA ARG A 107 24.16 -0.13 -15.14
C ARG A 107 24.75 -1.34 -14.38
N PRO A 108 25.54 -2.20 -15.05
CA PRO A 108 25.95 -3.51 -14.51
C PRO A 108 26.73 -3.43 -13.18
N GLU A 109 27.54 -2.38 -13.00
CA GLU A 109 28.32 -2.19 -11.76
C GLU A 109 27.40 -1.86 -10.57
N ALA A 110 26.40 -1.01 -10.75
CA ALA A 110 25.42 -0.66 -9.72
C ALA A 110 24.58 -1.87 -9.33
N VAL A 111 24.13 -2.64 -10.31
CA VAL A 111 23.40 -3.91 -10.12
C VAL A 111 24.25 -4.92 -9.36
N ALA A 112 25.48 -5.16 -9.83
CA ALA A 112 26.40 -6.10 -9.17
C ALA A 112 26.66 -5.72 -7.69
N LYS A 113 26.76 -4.42 -7.39
CA LYS A 113 26.93 -3.94 -6.02
C LYS A 113 25.72 -4.24 -5.14
N ARG A 114 24.49 -4.10 -5.65
CA ARG A 114 23.25 -4.49 -4.95
C ARG A 114 23.22 -5.99 -4.69
N HIS A 115 23.45 -6.79 -5.74
CA HIS A 115 23.43 -8.24 -5.64
C HIS A 115 24.52 -8.79 -4.66
N ALA A 116 25.69 -8.15 -4.61
CA ALA A 116 26.74 -8.51 -3.65
C ALA A 116 26.31 -8.30 -2.17
N GLN A 117 25.30 -7.44 -1.93
CA GLN A 117 24.69 -7.22 -0.62
C GLN A 117 23.47 -8.11 -0.37
N GLY A 118 23.13 -9.01 -1.31
CA GLY A 118 21.93 -9.83 -1.25
C GLY A 118 20.64 -9.04 -1.50
N GLN A 119 20.73 -7.89 -2.17
CA GLN A 119 19.61 -6.99 -2.41
C GLN A 119 19.27 -6.90 -3.90
N LEU A 120 18.00 -6.68 -4.21
CA LEU A 120 17.48 -6.46 -5.56
C LEU A 120 17.56 -4.98 -5.96
N THR A 121 17.50 -4.69 -7.24
CA THR A 121 17.31 -3.33 -7.74
C THR A 121 15.85 -2.88 -7.57
N ALA A 122 15.60 -1.58 -7.68
CA ALA A 122 14.24 -1.04 -7.70
C ALA A 122 13.40 -1.63 -8.84
N ARG A 123 14.00 -1.86 -10.02
CA ARG A 123 13.33 -2.44 -11.18
C ARG A 123 13.01 -3.91 -11.00
N GLU A 124 13.94 -4.70 -10.48
CA GLU A 124 13.73 -6.13 -10.17
C GLU A 124 12.62 -6.31 -9.13
N ASN A 125 12.56 -5.45 -8.11
CA ASN A 125 11.49 -5.47 -7.11
C ASN A 125 10.11 -5.19 -7.74
N ILE A 126 10.03 -4.15 -8.59
CA ILE A 126 8.79 -3.81 -9.29
C ILE A 126 8.37 -4.96 -10.22
N GLU A 127 9.29 -5.47 -11.05
CA GLU A 127 9.01 -6.56 -12.00
C GLU A 127 8.46 -7.81 -11.31
N ARG A 128 9.00 -8.17 -10.13
CA ARG A 128 8.51 -9.30 -9.34
C ARG A 128 7.15 -9.05 -8.68
N PHE A 129 6.82 -7.79 -8.40
CA PHE A 129 5.60 -7.42 -7.70
C PHE A 129 4.40 -7.29 -8.63
N VAL A 130 4.57 -6.75 -9.83
CA VAL A 130 3.49 -6.45 -10.76
C VAL A 130 3.17 -7.62 -11.69
N ASP A 131 1.98 -7.63 -12.24
CA ASP A 131 1.62 -8.56 -13.31
C ASP A 131 2.48 -8.28 -14.55
N ALA A 132 2.96 -9.33 -15.21
CA ALA A 132 3.89 -9.23 -16.33
C ALA A 132 3.37 -8.31 -17.44
N GLY A 133 4.20 -7.33 -17.85
CA GLY A 133 3.88 -6.38 -18.92
C GLY A 133 2.90 -5.28 -18.54
N SER A 134 2.42 -5.21 -17.29
CA SER A 134 1.44 -4.22 -16.85
C SER A 134 2.03 -2.87 -16.45
N PHE A 135 3.33 -2.80 -16.17
CA PHE A 135 3.97 -1.61 -15.64
C PHE A 135 4.18 -0.53 -16.69
N ILE A 136 3.65 0.66 -16.43
CA ILE A 136 3.89 1.87 -17.25
C ILE A 136 4.61 2.89 -16.37
N GLU A 137 5.90 3.11 -16.67
CA GLU A 137 6.75 4.04 -15.93
C GLU A 137 6.44 5.50 -16.27
N TYR A 138 6.35 6.33 -15.23
CA TYR A 138 6.18 7.78 -15.36
C TYR A 138 7.49 8.48 -14.99
N GLY A 139 7.91 9.44 -15.83
CA GLY A 139 9.08 10.26 -15.54
C GLY A 139 10.41 9.49 -15.56
N ALA A 140 10.55 8.46 -16.41
CA ALA A 140 11.79 7.71 -16.58
C ALA A 140 12.99 8.60 -16.98
N LEU A 141 12.74 9.68 -17.72
CA LEU A 141 13.76 10.61 -18.22
C LEU A 141 14.07 11.76 -17.25
N ALA A 142 13.48 11.78 -16.05
CA ALA A 142 13.76 12.80 -15.04
C ALA A 142 15.22 12.71 -14.58
N LEU A 143 15.84 13.88 -14.36
CA LEU A 143 17.22 14.01 -13.91
C LEU A 143 17.28 14.86 -12.65
N ALA A 144 18.29 14.63 -11.80
CA ALA A 144 18.52 15.43 -10.61
C ALA A 144 18.75 16.91 -10.91
N SER A 145 18.32 17.80 -10.01
CA SER A 145 18.50 19.24 -10.12
C SER A 145 19.93 19.66 -9.71
N GLN A 146 20.94 19.26 -10.51
CA GLN A 146 22.37 19.51 -10.23
C GLN A 146 23.13 20.02 -11.46
N ARG A 147 22.48 20.83 -12.33
CA ARG A 147 23.04 21.29 -13.62
C ARG A 147 24.22 22.24 -13.47
N THR A 148 24.35 22.96 -12.35
CA THR A 148 25.51 23.82 -12.09
C THR A 148 26.75 23.03 -11.68
N ARG A 149 26.58 21.78 -11.20
CA ARG A 149 27.65 20.92 -10.68
C ARG A 149 28.06 19.81 -11.65
N LEU A 150 27.12 19.29 -12.42
CA LEU A 150 27.30 18.13 -13.29
C LEU A 150 26.93 18.52 -14.74
N LYS A 151 27.71 18.05 -15.70
CA LYS A 151 27.37 18.17 -17.11
C LYS A 151 26.17 17.26 -17.43
N GLU A 152 25.43 17.57 -18.47
CA GLU A 152 24.23 16.83 -18.84
C GLU A 152 24.48 15.32 -19.04
N ALA A 153 25.53 14.96 -19.75
CA ALA A 153 25.90 13.54 -19.94
C ALA A 153 26.18 12.81 -18.61
N GLU A 154 26.77 13.53 -17.65
CA GLU A 154 27.04 12.98 -16.32
C GLU A 154 25.76 12.86 -15.49
N LEU A 155 24.84 13.83 -15.57
CA LEU A 155 23.52 13.74 -14.95
C LEU A 155 22.72 12.56 -15.48
N ILE A 156 22.70 12.35 -16.80
CA ILE A 156 22.04 11.22 -17.45
C ILE A 156 22.56 9.89 -16.90
N ALA A 157 23.87 9.74 -16.75
CA ALA A 157 24.48 8.51 -16.24
C ALA A 157 24.27 8.31 -14.75
N ARG A 158 24.29 9.38 -13.92
CA ARG A 158 24.30 9.31 -12.46
C ARG A 158 22.94 9.45 -11.80
N SER A 159 21.94 10.02 -12.50
CA SER A 159 20.61 10.28 -11.92
C SER A 159 19.45 9.75 -12.79
N PRO A 160 19.50 8.49 -13.27
CA PRO A 160 18.40 7.91 -14.03
C PRO A 160 17.10 7.97 -13.22
N ALA A 161 16.01 8.41 -13.86
CA ALA A 161 14.69 8.58 -13.27
C ALA A 161 14.66 9.47 -12.00
N ASP A 162 15.71 10.24 -11.76
CA ASP A 162 16.02 10.98 -10.52
C ASP A 162 15.90 10.12 -9.25
N GLY A 163 16.32 8.83 -9.34
CA GLY A 163 16.33 7.90 -8.21
C GLY A 163 14.97 7.41 -7.75
N LEU A 164 13.94 7.54 -8.58
CA LEU A 164 12.60 7.02 -8.28
C LEU A 164 12.02 6.30 -9.51
N VAL A 165 11.95 4.98 -9.47
CA VAL A 165 11.23 4.19 -10.48
C VAL A 165 9.78 4.09 -10.04
N ALA A 166 8.86 4.65 -10.83
CA ALA A 166 7.47 4.71 -10.38
C ALA A 166 6.48 4.79 -11.55
N GLY A 167 5.27 4.28 -11.34
CA GLY A 167 4.25 4.26 -12.37
C GLY A 167 2.99 3.48 -11.98
N LEU A 168 2.17 3.21 -12.97
CA LEU A 168 0.95 2.42 -12.85
C LEU A 168 1.20 0.98 -13.27
N ALA A 169 0.56 0.04 -12.56
CA ALA A 169 0.59 -1.38 -12.89
C ALA A 169 -0.68 -2.07 -12.42
N THR A 170 -0.76 -3.37 -12.67
CA THR A 170 -1.70 -4.28 -12.01
C THR A 170 -0.95 -5.28 -11.15
N VAL A 171 -1.62 -5.76 -10.10
CA VAL A 171 -1.14 -6.78 -9.16
C VAL A 171 -2.27 -7.75 -8.88
N ASN A 172 -2.03 -9.05 -9.03
CA ASN A 172 -3.04 -10.11 -8.86
C ASN A 172 -4.21 -10.06 -9.86
N ALA A 173 -4.03 -9.50 -11.07
CA ALA A 173 -5.11 -9.35 -12.05
C ALA A 173 -5.74 -10.69 -12.46
N ALA A 174 -4.95 -11.75 -12.53
CA ALA A 174 -5.44 -13.10 -12.83
C ALA A 174 -6.47 -13.59 -11.80
N GLN A 175 -6.38 -13.14 -10.55
CA GLN A 175 -7.26 -13.56 -9.46
C GLN A 175 -8.45 -12.62 -9.25
N PHE A 176 -8.27 -11.32 -9.43
CA PHE A 176 -9.28 -10.31 -9.08
C PHE A 176 -9.79 -9.47 -10.27
N GLY A 177 -9.22 -9.66 -11.46
CA GLY A 177 -9.51 -8.86 -12.66
C GLY A 177 -8.77 -7.52 -12.67
N GLU A 178 -8.58 -6.95 -13.85
CA GLU A 178 -7.76 -5.74 -14.07
C GLU A 178 -8.20 -4.52 -13.26
N GLN A 179 -9.50 -4.31 -13.12
CA GLN A 179 -10.01 -3.13 -12.42
C GLN A 179 -9.64 -3.12 -10.93
N ALA A 180 -9.78 -4.25 -10.25
CA ALA A 180 -9.43 -4.41 -8.84
C ALA A 180 -7.92 -4.53 -8.62
N ALA A 181 -7.18 -4.93 -9.66
CA ALA A 181 -5.74 -5.14 -9.63
C ALA A 181 -4.89 -3.87 -9.79
N ARG A 182 -5.49 -2.73 -10.19
CA ARG A 182 -4.77 -1.47 -10.41
C ARG A 182 -3.99 -1.04 -9.17
N CYS A 183 -2.73 -0.68 -9.36
CA CYS A 183 -1.83 -0.25 -8.29
C CYS A 183 -0.89 0.86 -8.77
N MET A 184 -0.65 1.86 -7.94
CA MET A 184 0.46 2.79 -8.06
C MET A 184 1.68 2.17 -7.39
N VAL A 185 2.78 2.08 -8.12
CA VAL A 185 4.03 1.49 -7.65
C VAL A 185 5.11 2.55 -7.65
N MET A 186 5.84 2.69 -6.55
CA MET A 186 6.92 3.67 -6.38
C MET A 186 8.10 2.99 -5.67
N ALA A 187 9.29 3.02 -6.28
CA ALA A 187 10.48 2.44 -5.69
C ALA A 187 11.66 3.43 -5.73
N TYR A 188 12.14 3.83 -4.57
CA TYR A 188 13.38 4.60 -4.48
C TYR A 188 14.56 3.72 -4.89
N ASP A 189 15.35 4.18 -5.86
CA ASP A 189 16.56 3.50 -6.30
C ASP A 189 17.75 3.91 -5.44
N TYR A 190 18.12 3.06 -4.49
CA TYR A 190 19.25 3.33 -3.59
C TYR A 190 20.60 3.47 -4.34
N THR A 191 20.72 2.95 -5.55
CA THR A 191 21.93 3.11 -6.39
C THR A 191 22.08 4.53 -6.94
N VAL A 192 21.01 5.33 -6.88
CA VAL A 192 20.99 6.74 -7.30
C VAL A 192 20.99 7.64 -6.08
N PHE A 193 22.13 8.24 -5.76
CA PHE A 193 22.29 9.14 -4.62
C PHE A 193 21.75 8.58 -3.30
N ALA A 194 21.93 7.27 -3.06
CA ALA A 194 21.45 6.56 -1.86
C ALA A 194 19.94 6.72 -1.61
N GLY A 195 19.11 6.74 -2.66
CA GLY A 195 17.66 6.87 -2.56
C GLY A 195 17.17 8.19 -1.96
N THR A 196 18.01 9.24 -1.97
CA THR A 196 17.67 10.53 -1.39
C THR A 196 16.68 11.31 -2.25
N GLN A 197 15.84 12.09 -1.58
CA GLN A 197 14.76 12.89 -2.18
C GLN A 197 15.28 14.25 -2.63
N GLY A 198 15.26 14.50 -3.94
CA GLY A 198 15.62 15.77 -4.56
C GLY A 198 14.41 16.55 -5.09
N VAL A 199 14.66 17.72 -5.72
CA VAL A 199 13.61 18.60 -6.26
C VAL A 199 12.71 17.88 -7.26
N ILE A 200 13.34 17.33 -8.30
CA ILE A 200 12.61 16.67 -9.40
C ILE A 200 12.00 15.35 -8.90
N ASN A 201 12.68 14.65 -7.97
CA ASN A 201 12.14 13.49 -7.27
C ASN A 201 10.82 13.82 -6.54
N HIS A 202 10.77 14.92 -5.77
CA HIS A 202 9.54 15.39 -5.13
C HIS A 202 8.44 15.72 -6.15
N GLN A 203 8.76 16.47 -7.21
CA GLN A 203 7.80 16.79 -8.26
C GLN A 203 7.20 15.54 -8.91
N LYS A 204 8.05 14.54 -9.17
CA LYS A 204 7.60 13.24 -9.70
C LYS A 204 6.71 12.50 -8.71
N THR A 205 7.11 12.44 -7.44
CA THR A 205 6.32 11.85 -6.35
C THR A 205 4.97 12.54 -6.22
N ASP A 206 4.94 13.88 -6.15
CA ASP A 206 3.73 14.68 -6.03
C ASP A 206 2.76 14.43 -7.19
N ARG A 207 3.30 14.34 -8.42
CA ARG A 207 2.49 14.02 -9.61
C ARG A 207 1.81 12.65 -9.50
N LEU A 208 2.52 11.64 -9.03
CA LEU A 208 2.01 10.27 -8.91
C LEU A 208 1.03 10.13 -7.74
N LEU A 209 1.31 10.74 -6.60
CA LEU A 209 0.40 10.80 -5.46
C LEU A 209 -0.91 11.53 -5.82
N HIS A 210 -0.83 12.61 -6.60
CA HIS A 210 -2.02 13.28 -7.12
C HIS A 210 -2.86 12.35 -8.00
N LEU A 211 -2.23 11.58 -8.89
CA LEU A 211 -2.94 10.60 -9.73
C LEU A 211 -3.56 9.48 -8.89
N ALA A 212 -2.83 8.95 -7.88
CA ALA A 212 -3.33 7.92 -6.98
C ALA A 212 -4.56 8.43 -6.21
N LEU A 213 -4.51 9.66 -5.70
CA LEU A 213 -5.61 10.32 -5.01
C LEU A 213 -6.83 10.51 -5.93
N GLN A 214 -6.62 11.05 -7.13
CA GLN A 214 -7.67 11.37 -8.09
C GLN A 214 -8.42 10.12 -8.59
N ARG A 215 -7.65 9.04 -8.82
CA ARG A 215 -8.16 7.78 -9.37
C ARG A 215 -8.49 6.74 -8.30
N GLN A 216 -8.23 7.05 -7.02
CA GLN A 216 -8.38 6.14 -5.89
C GLN A 216 -7.66 4.80 -6.15
N ILE A 217 -6.37 4.88 -6.47
CA ILE A 217 -5.53 3.72 -6.77
C ILE A 217 -4.68 3.40 -5.54
N PRO A 218 -4.67 2.14 -5.05
CA PRO A 218 -3.77 1.69 -3.99
C PRO A 218 -2.30 1.98 -4.30
N LEU A 219 -1.48 2.15 -3.26
CA LEU A 219 -0.07 2.48 -3.39
C LEU A 219 0.82 1.43 -2.72
N VAL A 220 1.87 0.99 -3.43
CA VAL A 220 2.99 0.25 -2.85
C VAL A 220 4.28 1.04 -3.07
N LEU A 221 4.98 1.31 -1.96
CA LEU A 221 6.16 2.16 -1.89
C LEU A 221 7.35 1.37 -1.35
N TRP A 222 8.42 1.20 -2.13
CA TRP A 222 9.74 0.82 -1.61
C TRP A 222 10.44 2.09 -1.12
N ALA A 223 10.57 2.21 0.21
CA ALA A 223 10.94 3.46 0.87
C ALA A 223 12.44 3.53 1.26
N GLU A 224 13.31 2.71 0.66
CA GLU A 224 14.73 2.72 0.96
C GLU A 224 15.37 4.06 0.57
N GLY A 225 16.03 4.75 1.52
CA GLY A 225 16.70 6.01 1.20
C GLY A 225 17.15 6.83 2.40
N GLY A 226 17.98 7.82 2.11
CA GLY A 226 18.65 8.67 3.10
C GLY A 226 17.92 9.97 3.50
N GLY A 227 16.69 10.17 3.04
CA GLY A 227 15.96 11.43 3.24
C GLY A 227 16.29 12.51 2.21
N GLY A 228 16.24 13.79 2.60
CA GLY A 228 16.50 14.91 1.70
C GLY A 228 17.89 14.87 1.05
N ARG A 229 17.95 15.13 -0.25
CA ARG A 229 19.21 15.13 -1.01
C ARG A 229 19.96 16.43 -0.78
N PRO A 230 21.19 16.39 -0.25
CA PRO A 230 22.03 17.56 -0.23
C PRO A 230 22.50 17.92 -1.66
N ASN A 231 22.75 19.19 -1.90
CA ASN A 231 23.35 19.71 -3.12
C ASN A 231 22.45 19.74 -4.39
N ASP A 232 21.16 19.47 -4.28
CA ASP A 232 20.26 19.85 -5.36
C ASP A 232 20.15 21.39 -5.44
N GLU A 233 19.91 21.90 -6.62
CA GLU A 233 19.79 23.33 -6.87
C GLU A 233 18.39 23.80 -6.60
N TYR A 234 18.28 24.70 -5.63
CA TYR A 234 17.01 25.33 -5.28
C TYR A 234 17.11 26.82 -5.53
N PRO A 235 16.36 27.39 -6.46
CA PRO A 235 16.40 28.83 -6.68
C PRO A 235 15.83 29.57 -5.45
N GLY A 236 16.72 29.89 -4.51
CA GLY A 236 16.46 30.84 -3.42
C GLY A 236 15.55 30.38 -2.29
N VAL A 237 15.32 29.05 -2.09
CA VAL A 237 14.33 28.55 -1.11
C VAL A 237 14.79 27.28 -0.38
N SER A 238 14.13 27.00 0.75
CA SER A 238 14.46 25.92 1.68
C SER A 238 13.89 24.54 1.32
N LEU A 239 13.11 24.39 0.23
CA LEU A 239 12.35 23.18 -0.17
C LEU A 239 11.31 22.68 0.83
N LEU A 240 10.92 23.46 1.78
CA LEU A 240 9.82 23.06 2.67
C LEU A 240 8.45 23.10 1.94
N ASP A 241 8.38 23.78 0.81
CA ASP A 241 7.18 23.83 -0.04
C ASP A 241 7.17 22.67 -1.05
N ASN A 242 6.80 21.47 -0.58
CA ASN A 242 6.50 20.29 -1.39
C ASN A 242 5.23 19.63 -0.89
N MET A 243 4.52 18.95 -1.79
CA MET A 243 3.24 18.30 -1.50
C MET A 243 3.38 16.82 -1.16
N THR A 244 4.58 16.26 -1.14
CA THR A 244 4.85 14.83 -1.05
C THR A 244 4.22 14.20 0.20
N PHE A 245 4.50 14.75 1.38
CA PHE A 245 3.99 14.21 2.64
C PHE A 245 2.48 14.39 2.78
N LEU A 246 1.97 15.57 2.41
CA LEU A 246 0.53 15.83 2.39
C LEU A 246 -0.18 14.96 1.36
N GLY A 247 0.41 14.77 0.18
CA GLY A 247 -0.13 13.92 -0.89
C GLY A 247 -0.28 12.47 -0.44
N LEU A 248 0.75 11.90 0.20
CA LEU A 248 0.69 10.54 0.73
C LEU A 248 -0.30 10.42 1.88
N ALA A 249 -0.25 11.34 2.86
CA ALA A 249 -1.17 11.33 4.00
C ALA A 249 -2.65 11.40 3.56
N ARG A 250 -2.95 12.08 2.45
CA ARG A 250 -4.30 12.12 1.87
C ARG A 250 -4.77 10.78 1.30
N LEU A 251 -3.91 9.80 1.10
CA LEU A 251 -4.31 8.44 0.68
C LEU A 251 -4.82 7.61 1.87
N SER A 252 -4.41 7.93 3.10
CA SER A 252 -4.81 7.20 4.31
C SER A 252 -6.34 7.14 4.44
N GLY A 253 -6.86 5.93 4.71
CA GLY A 253 -8.29 5.66 4.79
C GLY A 253 -9.08 5.79 3.48
N LEU A 254 -8.42 6.17 2.37
CA LEU A 254 -9.02 6.25 1.03
C LEU A 254 -8.70 5.01 0.20
N VAL A 255 -7.45 4.61 0.16
CA VAL A 255 -6.94 3.43 -0.54
C VAL A 255 -5.89 2.72 0.31
N PRO A 256 -5.74 1.40 0.18
CA PRO A 256 -4.67 0.67 0.86
C PRO A 256 -3.29 1.20 0.46
N THR A 257 -2.42 1.35 1.46
CA THR A 257 -1.05 1.83 1.27
C THR A 257 -0.05 0.89 1.96
N VAL A 258 0.98 0.48 1.25
CA VAL A 258 2.01 -0.45 1.71
C VAL A 258 3.37 0.20 1.57
N ALA A 259 4.18 0.19 2.63
CA ALA A 259 5.59 0.47 2.56
C ALA A 259 6.39 -0.83 2.64
N ILE A 260 7.34 -1.01 1.74
CA ILE A 260 8.35 -2.07 1.80
C ILE A 260 9.68 -1.40 2.10
N VAL A 261 10.38 -1.88 3.12
CA VAL A 261 11.69 -1.35 3.51
C VAL A 261 12.72 -2.48 3.50
N ASN A 262 13.77 -2.29 2.71
CA ASN A 262 14.91 -3.19 2.67
C ASN A 262 16.20 -2.37 2.81
N GLY A 263 16.93 -2.53 3.93
CA GLY A 263 18.10 -1.74 4.22
C GLY A 263 17.80 -0.41 4.93
N ARG A 264 18.36 0.70 4.46
CA ARG A 264 18.36 1.97 5.19
C ARG A 264 17.19 2.86 4.76
N CYS A 265 16.38 3.30 5.73
CA CYS A 265 15.24 4.18 5.49
C CYS A 265 15.22 5.29 6.56
N PHE A 266 15.58 6.50 6.17
CA PHE A 266 15.72 7.61 7.10
C PHE A 266 14.99 8.88 6.65
N ALA A 267 14.66 9.74 7.61
CA ALA A 267 14.08 11.07 7.42
C ALA A 267 12.84 11.03 6.51
N GLY A 268 12.83 11.75 5.39
CA GLY A 268 11.68 11.84 4.49
C GLY A 268 11.20 10.47 3.99
N ASN A 269 12.10 9.53 3.68
CA ASN A 269 11.73 8.17 3.28
C ASN A 269 11.02 7.43 4.43
N ALA A 270 11.52 7.58 5.66
CA ALA A 270 10.89 6.98 6.85
C ALA A 270 9.53 7.61 7.16
N ALA A 271 9.40 8.93 7.00
CA ALA A 271 8.13 9.63 7.19
C ALA A 271 7.06 9.14 6.20
N LEU A 272 7.44 8.91 4.93
CA LEU A 272 6.53 8.34 3.94
C LEU A 272 6.13 6.90 4.32
N ALA A 273 7.09 6.06 4.74
CA ALA A 273 6.79 4.71 5.19
C ALA A 273 5.83 4.72 6.39
N GLY A 274 6.04 5.63 7.36
CA GLY A 274 5.19 5.77 8.54
C GLY A 274 3.76 6.25 8.25
N CYS A 275 3.52 6.88 7.10
CA CYS A 275 2.17 7.25 6.66
C CYS A 275 1.41 6.11 5.98
N CYS A 276 2.05 4.98 5.68
CA CYS A 276 1.39 3.82 5.06
C CYS A 276 0.61 2.99 6.09
N ASP A 277 -0.39 2.25 5.62
CA ASP A 277 -1.21 1.38 6.47
C ASP A 277 -0.41 0.21 7.06
N VAL A 278 0.58 -0.29 6.31
CA VAL A 278 1.46 -1.38 6.73
C VAL A 278 2.90 -1.14 6.29
N ILE A 279 3.84 -1.45 7.18
CA ILE A 279 5.28 -1.47 6.89
C ILE A 279 5.75 -2.93 6.91
N ILE A 280 6.21 -3.41 5.75
CA ILE A 280 6.85 -4.71 5.57
C ILE A 280 8.36 -4.47 5.50
N ALA A 281 9.13 -5.04 6.41
CA ALA A 281 10.57 -4.82 6.48
C ALA A 281 11.36 -6.12 6.42
N THR A 282 12.47 -6.12 5.69
CA THR A 282 13.44 -7.23 5.75
C THR A 282 14.27 -7.18 7.03
N GLN A 283 14.87 -8.31 7.41
CA GLN A 283 15.68 -8.41 8.63
C GLN A 283 16.87 -7.44 8.66
N SER A 284 17.35 -6.97 7.50
CA SER A 284 18.47 -6.03 7.37
C SER A 284 18.05 -4.56 7.47
N THR A 285 16.76 -4.29 7.69
CA THR A 285 16.22 -2.92 7.72
C THR A 285 16.69 -2.13 8.93
N THR A 286 17.02 -0.85 8.68
CA THR A 286 17.10 0.19 9.70
C THR A 286 16.16 1.34 9.33
N LEU A 287 15.29 1.72 10.25
CA LEU A 287 14.22 2.69 10.02
C LEU A 287 14.20 3.75 11.11
N GLY A 288 14.40 5.02 10.75
CA GLY A 288 14.44 6.11 11.72
C GLY A 288 14.16 7.49 11.13
N MET A 289 13.70 8.42 11.96
CA MET A 289 13.38 9.79 11.53
C MET A 289 14.60 10.63 11.16
N ALA A 290 15.82 10.19 11.52
CA ALA A 290 17.06 10.85 11.12
C ALA A 290 18.14 9.81 10.88
N GLY A 291 18.95 10.01 9.85
CA GLY A 291 20.16 9.21 9.63
C GLY A 291 21.33 9.67 10.51
N PRO A 292 22.42 8.87 10.60
CA PRO A 292 23.58 9.16 11.44
C PRO A 292 24.16 10.56 11.27
N ALA A 293 24.27 11.05 10.04
CA ALA A 293 24.80 12.39 9.74
C ALA A 293 23.98 13.52 10.35
N MET A 294 22.65 13.40 10.39
CA MET A 294 21.79 14.40 11.03
C MET A 294 21.88 14.34 12.56
N ILE A 295 22.00 13.15 13.12
CA ILE A 295 22.18 12.93 14.57
C ILE A 295 23.49 13.54 15.02
N GLU A 296 24.60 13.29 14.30
CA GLU A 296 25.91 13.88 14.59
C GLU A 296 25.89 15.41 14.41
N GLY A 297 25.31 15.92 13.32
CA GLY A 297 25.16 17.34 13.07
C GLY A 297 24.31 18.07 14.12
N GLY A 298 23.35 17.39 14.74
CA GLY A 298 22.55 17.87 15.86
C GLY A 298 23.25 17.77 17.23
N GLY A 299 24.49 17.26 17.27
CA GLY A 299 25.25 17.12 18.54
C GLY A 299 24.74 16.02 19.47
N LEU A 300 23.95 15.05 18.94
CA LEU A 300 23.34 13.97 19.73
C LEU A 300 24.18 12.69 19.80
N GLY A 301 25.41 12.71 19.26
CA GLY A 301 26.35 11.60 19.27
C GLY A 301 26.64 11.04 17.87
N ARG A 302 27.48 10.01 17.83
CA ARG A 302 27.86 9.29 16.60
C ARG A 302 27.33 7.88 16.66
N PHE A 303 26.61 7.49 15.63
CA PHE A 303 25.98 6.18 15.51
C PHE A 303 26.20 5.61 14.11
N THR A 304 26.29 4.30 13.99
CA THR A 304 26.19 3.62 12.70
C THR A 304 24.73 3.59 12.23
N PRO A 305 24.47 3.44 10.94
CA PRO A 305 23.10 3.28 10.46
C PRO A 305 22.33 2.15 11.15
N GLU A 306 23.04 1.06 11.47
CA GLU A 306 22.49 -0.15 12.09
C GLU A 306 22.11 0.04 13.57
N GLU A 307 22.61 1.10 14.21
CA GLU A 307 22.23 1.49 15.58
C GLU A 307 20.99 2.40 15.62
N VAL A 308 20.61 2.99 14.46
CA VAL A 308 19.48 3.92 14.37
C VAL A 308 18.22 3.20 13.93
N GLY A 309 17.49 2.63 14.86
CA GLY A 309 16.20 1.98 14.59
C GLY A 309 16.31 0.66 13.82
N PRO A 310 17.12 -0.32 14.28
CA PRO A 310 17.15 -1.66 13.71
C PRO A 310 15.82 -2.40 13.90
N VAL A 311 15.56 -3.44 13.11
CA VAL A 311 14.36 -4.28 13.21
C VAL A 311 14.12 -4.77 14.64
N SER A 312 15.18 -5.14 15.37
CA SER A 312 15.09 -5.60 16.76
C SER A 312 14.49 -4.56 17.72
N MET A 313 14.51 -3.29 17.35
CA MET A 313 13.87 -2.17 18.07
C MET A 313 12.50 -1.85 17.47
N GLN A 314 12.39 -1.77 16.15
CA GLN A 314 11.21 -1.24 15.46
C GLN A 314 10.07 -2.27 15.29
N GLU A 315 10.36 -3.56 15.41
CA GLU A 315 9.32 -4.60 15.41
C GLU A 315 8.59 -4.69 16.77
N PRO A 316 9.31 -4.81 17.91
CA PRO A 316 8.62 -4.91 19.21
C PRO A 316 8.00 -3.60 19.69
N ASN A 317 8.40 -2.44 19.16
CA ASN A 317 7.75 -1.16 19.47
C ASN A 317 6.57 -0.81 18.52
N GLY A 318 6.25 -1.67 17.54
CA GLY A 318 5.07 -1.53 16.69
C GLY A 318 5.22 -0.65 15.46
N VAL A 319 6.40 -0.14 15.17
CA VAL A 319 6.65 0.64 13.92
C VAL A 319 6.60 -0.28 12.70
N ILE A 320 7.18 -1.48 12.78
CA ILE A 320 7.14 -2.46 11.69
C ILE A 320 5.98 -3.42 11.93
N ASP A 321 5.12 -3.56 10.93
CA ASP A 321 3.97 -4.46 11.00
C ASP A 321 4.32 -5.91 10.69
N ILE A 322 5.20 -6.15 9.70
CA ILE A 322 5.59 -7.49 9.28
C ILE A 322 7.11 -7.53 8.98
N VAL A 323 7.81 -8.44 9.65
CA VAL A 323 9.22 -8.70 9.34
C VAL A 323 9.31 -9.93 8.45
N VAL A 324 10.08 -9.83 7.38
CA VAL A 324 10.31 -10.87 6.39
C VAL A 324 11.79 -11.16 6.23
N LYS A 325 12.11 -12.30 5.68
CA LYS A 325 13.47 -12.78 5.51
C LYS A 325 14.25 -11.96 4.48
N ASP A 326 13.62 -11.72 3.32
CA ASP A 326 14.22 -11.09 2.15
C ASP A 326 13.19 -10.34 1.30
N GLU A 327 13.65 -9.70 0.23
CA GLU A 327 12.78 -8.93 -0.67
C GLU A 327 11.79 -9.79 -1.44
N ALA A 328 12.12 -11.04 -1.75
CA ALA A 328 11.19 -11.94 -2.44
C ALA A 328 9.99 -12.27 -1.54
N GLU A 329 10.22 -12.51 -0.26
CA GLU A 329 9.15 -12.68 0.72
C GLU A 329 8.39 -11.37 0.95
N ALA A 330 9.06 -10.20 0.96
CA ALA A 330 8.41 -8.90 1.07
C ALA A 330 7.41 -8.67 -0.06
N VAL A 331 7.81 -8.97 -1.30
CA VAL A 331 6.94 -8.91 -2.47
C VAL A 331 5.73 -9.83 -2.32
N ALA A 332 5.94 -11.09 -1.96
CA ALA A 332 4.85 -12.07 -1.79
C ALA A 332 3.86 -11.65 -0.68
N VAL A 333 4.38 -11.12 0.44
CA VAL A 333 3.54 -10.60 1.53
C VAL A 333 2.79 -9.36 1.11
N ALA A 334 3.40 -8.44 0.36
CA ALA A 334 2.73 -7.25 -0.16
C ALA A 334 1.62 -7.61 -1.15
N GLN A 335 1.87 -8.53 -2.09
CA GLN A 335 0.83 -9.05 -3.01
C GLN A 335 -0.33 -9.68 -2.25
N ARG A 336 -0.03 -10.47 -1.22
CA ARG A 336 -1.03 -11.10 -0.36
C ARG A 336 -1.83 -10.06 0.42
N TYR A 337 -1.17 -9.06 1.02
CA TYR A 337 -1.83 -7.96 1.73
C TYR A 337 -2.77 -7.21 0.81
N MET A 338 -2.30 -6.83 -0.38
CA MET A 338 -3.15 -6.18 -1.39
C MET A 338 -4.37 -7.00 -1.75
N GLY A 339 -4.22 -8.32 -1.85
CA GLY A 339 -5.29 -9.26 -2.18
C GLY A 339 -6.50 -9.18 -1.23
N TYR A 340 -6.32 -8.81 0.05
CA TYR A 340 -7.46 -8.67 0.98
C TYR A 340 -8.39 -7.50 0.62
N PHE A 341 -7.90 -6.52 -0.12
CA PHE A 341 -8.66 -5.34 -0.53
C PHE A 341 -9.18 -5.43 -1.97
N GLN A 342 -8.78 -6.47 -2.71
CA GLN A 342 -9.13 -6.66 -4.11
C GLN A 342 -10.39 -7.52 -4.31
N GLY A 343 -10.84 -8.23 -3.27
CA GLY A 343 -12.07 -9.00 -3.32
C GLY A 343 -11.99 -10.42 -2.79
N ARG A 344 -13.01 -11.21 -3.15
CA ARG A 344 -13.14 -12.61 -2.78
C ARG A 344 -12.28 -13.49 -3.72
N ILE A 345 -11.60 -14.48 -3.14
CA ILE A 345 -10.94 -15.56 -3.93
C ILE A 345 -11.92 -16.73 -4.15
N ALA A 346 -11.80 -17.38 -5.30
CA ALA A 346 -12.68 -18.51 -5.66
C ALA A 346 -12.26 -19.80 -4.96
N ASP A 347 -10.95 -20.07 -4.92
CA ASP A 347 -10.39 -21.30 -4.37
C ASP A 347 -10.04 -21.11 -2.89
N TRP A 348 -10.71 -21.87 -2.04
CA TRP A 348 -10.48 -21.88 -0.60
C TRP A 348 -10.73 -23.28 -0.02
N VAL A 349 -10.06 -23.58 1.08
CA VAL A 349 -10.23 -24.81 1.84
C VAL A 349 -10.50 -24.47 3.28
N ALA A 350 -11.51 -25.11 3.89
CA ALA A 350 -11.78 -24.98 5.31
C ALA A 350 -11.19 -26.16 6.08
N PRO A 351 -10.46 -25.91 7.17
CA PRO A 351 -10.06 -26.96 8.09
C PRO A 351 -11.26 -27.68 8.74
N ASP A 352 -11.03 -28.86 9.31
CA ASP A 352 -12.08 -29.57 10.05
C ASP A 352 -12.47 -28.78 11.32
N GLN A 353 -13.64 -28.19 11.30
CA GLN A 353 -14.13 -27.30 12.36
C GLN A 353 -14.36 -28.05 13.71
N ARG A 354 -14.49 -29.37 13.70
CA ARG A 354 -14.64 -30.18 14.93
C ARG A 354 -13.40 -30.11 15.82
N LEU A 355 -12.24 -29.78 15.25
CA LEU A 355 -10.99 -29.57 15.98
C LEU A 355 -11.10 -28.41 16.99
N LEU A 356 -11.96 -27.42 16.72
CA LEU A 356 -12.17 -26.28 17.61
C LEU A 356 -12.64 -26.68 19.00
N ARG A 357 -13.35 -27.81 19.13
CA ARG A 357 -13.81 -28.35 20.42
C ARG A 357 -12.66 -28.68 21.37
N HIS A 358 -11.45 -28.87 20.88
CA HIS A 358 -10.27 -29.30 21.63
C HIS A 358 -9.19 -28.23 21.82
N LEU A 359 -9.33 -27.07 21.18
CA LEU A 359 -8.29 -26.03 21.19
C LEU A 359 -8.29 -25.18 22.47
N VAL A 360 -9.44 -25.02 23.12
CA VAL A 360 -9.52 -24.45 24.48
C VAL A 360 -9.47 -25.58 25.48
N PRO A 361 -8.46 -25.61 26.38
CA PRO A 361 -8.31 -26.72 27.35
C PRO A 361 -9.48 -26.83 28.33
N GLU A 362 -9.82 -28.07 28.72
CA GLU A 362 -10.79 -28.34 29.79
C GLU A 362 -10.34 -27.74 31.12
N LYS A 363 -9.05 -27.82 31.42
CA LYS A 363 -8.48 -27.17 32.60
C LYS A 363 -8.49 -25.65 32.43
N ARG A 364 -9.42 -24.98 33.05
CA ARG A 364 -9.73 -23.56 32.99
C ARG A 364 -8.51 -22.62 33.12
N THR A 365 -7.55 -23.00 33.99
CA THR A 365 -6.33 -22.20 34.24
C THR A 365 -5.20 -22.47 33.24
N GLN A 366 -5.38 -23.41 32.30
CA GLN A 366 -4.36 -23.73 31.32
C GLN A 366 -4.41 -22.73 30.15
N VAL A 367 -3.26 -22.20 29.78
CA VAL A 367 -3.11 -21.34 28.59
C VAL A 367 -3.13 -22.16 27.31
N TYR A 368 -3.50 -21.53 26.20
CA TYR A 368 -3.51 -22.14 24.86
C TYR A 368 -3.09 -21.12 23.80
N ASP A 369 -2.80 -21.60 22.60
CA ASP A 369 -2.47 -20.75 21.44
C ASP A 369 -3.74 -20.35 20.70
N VAL A 370 -4.17 -19.10 20.84
CA VAL A 370 -5.34 -18.56 20.13
C VAL A 370 -5.11 -18.55 18.59
N ARG A 371 -3.85 -18.52 18.15
CA ARG A 371 -3.54 -18.61 16.72
C ARG A 371 -3.90 -19.99 16.14
N ALA A 372 -3.90 -21.05 16.96
CA ALA A 372 -4.44 -22.35 16.54
C ALA A 372 -5.96 -22.28 16.29
N VAL A 373 -6.69 -21.55 17.12
CA VAL A 373 -8.13 -21.30 16.89
C VAL A 373 -8.32 -20.54 15.57
N ILE A 374 -7.55 -19.48 15.33
CA ILE A 374 -7.62 -18.70 14.10
C ILE A 374 -7.32 -19.58 12.87
N ARG A 375 -6.23 -20.36 12.90
CA ARG A 375 -5.87 -21.26 11.78
C ARG A 375 -6.92 -22.33 11.48
N THR A 376 -7.68 -22.76 12.50
CA THR A 376 -8.73 -23.79 12.32
C THR A 376 -10.06 -23.19 11.88
N LEU A 377 -10.40 -21.98 12.36
CA LEU A 377 -11.68 -21.33 12.08
C LEU A 377 -11.76 -20.76 10.66
N PHE A 378 -10.68 -20.13 10.19
CA PHE A 378 -10.63 -19.45 8.90
C PHE A 378 -10.09 -20.36 7.79
N ASP A 379 -10.12 -19.90 6.56
CA ASP A 379 -9.61 -20.65 5.39
C ASP A 379 -8.13 -20.98 5.58
N GLU A 380 -7.71 -22.15 5.13
CA GLU A 380 -6.31 -22.61 5.22
C GLU A 380 -5.35 -21.59 4.61
N ALA A 381 -4.23 -21.37 5.29
CA ALA A 381 -3.18 -20.43 4.90
C ALA A 381 -3.65 -18.99 4.62
N SER A 382 -4.90 -18.63 4.97
CA SER A 382 -5.44 -17.29 4.72
C SER A 382 -5.05 -16.24 5.77
N GLY A 383 -4.56 -16.61 6.94
CA GLY A 383 -4.23 -15.68 8.02
C GLY A 383 -2.95 -14.88 7.77
N LEU A 384 -2.99 -13.55 7.86
CA LEU A 384 -1.85 -12.65 7.84
C LEU A 384 -1.89 -11.78 9.11
N GLU A 385 -1.05 -12.12 10.09
CA GLU A 385 -0.97 -11.39 11.35
C GLU A 385 -0.16 -10.10 11.18
N LEU A 386 -0.67 -8.99 11.72
CA LEU A 386 0.00 -7.70 11.74
C LEU A 386 0.54 -7.41 13.15
N ARG A 387 1.75 -6.88 13.23
CA ARG A 387 2.45 -6.52 14.48
C ARG A 387 2.55 -7.69 15.48
N PRO A 388 2.99 -8.90 15.09
CA PRO A 388 2.96 -10.08 15.97
C PRO A 388 3.81 -9.94 17.22
N ARG A 389 4.85 -9.11 17.21
CA ARG A 389 5.76 -8.88 18.33
C ARG A 389 5.47 -7.63 19.14
N PHE A 390 4.64 -6.73 18.61
CA PHE A 390 4.11 -5.60 19.36
C PHE A 390 2.81 -6.00 20.06
N ALA A 391 2.67 -5.68 21.35
CA ALA A 391 1.47 -5.98 22.14
C ALA A 391 1.02 -7.44 21.97
N SER A 392 1.88 -8.39 22.32
CA SER A 392 1.70 -9.83 22.04
C SER A 392 0.41 -10.44 22.60
N GLY A 393 -0.20 -9.80 23.61
CA GLY A 393 -1.49 -10.19 24.18
C GLY A 393 -2.71 -9.91 23.28
N MET A 394 -2.52 -9.08 22.26
CA MET A 394 -3.55 -8.74 21.28
C MET A 394 -3.12 -9.21 19.89
N VAL A 395 -3.83 -10.18 19.33
CA VAL A 395 -3.63 -10.64 17.96
C VAL A 395 -4.52 -9.85 17.02
N THR A 396 -3.94 -9.28 15.96
CA THR A 396 -4.67 -8.64 14.86
C THR A 396 -4.25 -9.30 13.56
N ALA A 397 -5.18 -9.82 12.78
CA ALA A 397 -4.88 -10.52 11.55
C ALA A 397 -5.95 -10.29 10.49
N LEU A 398 -5.53 -10.21 9.23
CA LEU A 398 -6.41 -10.39 8.09
C LEU A 398 -6.52 -11.89 7.82
N ALA A 399 -7.72 -12.37 7.52
CA ALA A 399 -8.01 -13.77 7.19
C ALA A 399 -9.12 -13.85 6.14
N ARG A 400 -9.55 -15.07 5.80
CA ARG A 400 -10.66 -15.27 4.86
C ARG A 400 -11.66 -16.30 5.37
N LEU A 401 -12.92 -16.08 5.02
CA LEU A 401 -14.03 -17.01 5.21
C LEU A 401 -14.69 -17.26 3.85
N GLU A 402 -14.57 -18.48 3.34
CA GLU A 402 -14.99 -18.82 1.96
C GLU A 402 -14.44 -17.83 0.93
N GLY A 403 -13.15 -17.51 1.05
CA GLY A 403 -12.46 -16.56 0.21
C GLY A 403 -12.75 -15.08 0.48
N ARG A 404 -13.75 -14.73 1.28
CA ARG A 404 -14.07 -13.34 1.66
C ARG A 404 -13.09 -12.81 2.70
N PRO A 405 -12.50 -11.62 2.53
CA PRO A 405 -11.65 -11.00 3.52
C PRO A 405 -12.41 -10.69 4.82
N VAL A 406 -11.77 -10.92 5.95
CA VAL A 406 -12.25 -10.53 7.28
C VAL A 406 -11.06 -10.10 8.14
N GLY A 407 -11.28 -9.16 9.06
CA GLY A 407 -10.35 -8.82 10.12
C GLY A 407 -10.60 -9.64 11.37
N VAL A 408 -9.54 -10.05 12.05
CA VAL A 408 -9.62 -10.83 13.28
C VAL A 408 -8.90 -10.11 14.40
N ILE A 409 -9.58 -9.93 15.53
CA ILE A 409 -9.00 -9.44 16.78
C ILE A 409 -9.15 -10.56 17.81
N ALA A 410 -8.08 -10.92 18.53
CA ALA A 410 -8.14 -11.98 19.52
C ALA A 410 -7.22 -11.71 20.71
N ASN A 411 -7.65 -12.10 21.92
CA ASN A 411 -6.78 -12.10 23.09
C ASN A 411 -5.91 -13.36 23.10
N ASP A 412 -4.60 -13.21 23.33
CA ASP A 412 -3.69 -14.35 23.52
C ASP A 412 -3.48 -14.60 25.02
N PRO A 413 -4.07 -15.67 25.59
CA PRO A 413 -3.95 -15.95 27.01
C PRO A 413 -2.53 -16.31 27.46
N ARG A 414 -1.59 -16.57 26.55
CA ARG A 414 -0.18 -16.81 26.87
C ARG A 414 0.54 -15.55 27.33
N HIS A 415 -0.01 -14.36 27.00
CA HIS A 415 0.52 -13.08 27.45
C HIS A 415 -0.45 -12.43 28.45
N LEU A 416 0.01 -12.18 29.67
CA LEU A 416 -0.78 -11.57 30.76
C LEU A 416 -2.14 -12.26 31.00
N GLY A 417 -2.28 -13.56 30.69
CA GLY A 417 -3.55 -14.27 30.78
C GLY A 417 -4.64 -13.78 29.83
N GLY A 418 -4.30 -13.00 28.81
CA GLY A 418 -5.21 -12.35 27.86
C GLY A 418 -5.68 -10.96 28.30
N ALA A 419 -5.11 -10.38 29.36
CA ALA A 419 -5.40 -9.01 29.76
C ALA A 419 -4.95 -8.01 28.68
N ILE A 420 -5.71 -6.95 28.53
CA ILE A 420 -5.44 -5.91 27.53
C ILE A 420 -4.61 -4.81 28.21
N ASP A 421 -3.40 -4.59 27.76
CA ASP A 421 -2.53 -3.46 28.13
C ASP A 421 -2.73 -2.25 27.19
N ALA A 422 -2.03 -1.15 27.47
CA ALA A 422 -2.13 0.08 26.68
C ALA A 422 -1.80 -0.16 25.20
N ASP A 423 -0.70 -0.86 24.92
CA ASP A 423 -0.26 -1.17 23.57
C ASP A 423 -1.25 -2.10 22.84
N GLY A 424 -1.83 -3.07 23.55
CA GLY A 424 -2.86 -3.97 23.03
C GLY A 424 -4.14 -3.24 22.65
N ALA A 425 -4.53 -2.25 23.46
CA ALA A 425 -5.68 -1.41 23.15
C ALA A 425 -5.46 -0.56 21.89
N ASP A 426 -4.29 0.05 21.77
CA ASP A 426 -3.93 0.85 20.60
C ASP A 426 -3.87 0.00 19.33
N LYS A 427 -3.23 -1.17 19.41
CA LYS A 427 -3.15 -2.14 18.30
C LYS A 427 -4.53 -2.55 17.82
N ALA A 428 -5.44 -2.89 18.74
CA ALA A 428 -6.81 -3.26 18.40
C ALA A 428 -7.59 -2.09 17.79
N ALA A 429 -7.52 -0.90 18.40
CA ALA A 429 -8.24 0.29 17.93
C ALA A 429 -7.80 0.69 16.50
N ARG A 430 -6.49 0.69 16.24
CA ARG A 430 -5.94 0.96 14.91
C ARG A 430 -6.41 -0.08 13.88
N PHE A 431 -6.39 -1.36 14.24
CA PHE A 431 -6.81 -2.43 13.34
C PHE A 431 -8.32 -2.37 13.02
N MET A 432 -9.16 -1.99 14.01
CA MET A 432 -10.57 -1.69 13.77
C MET A 432 -10.75 -0.57 12.74
N GLN A 433 -9.96 0.52 12.87
CA GLN A 433 -10.00 1.62 11.90
C GLN A 433 -9.57 1.18 10.49
N LEU A 434 -8.53 0.35 10.39
CA LEU A 434 -8.05 -0.19 9.11
C LEU A 434 -9.15 -1.02 8.43
N CYS A 435 -9.75 -1.94 9.15
CA CYS A 435 -10.82 -2.80 8.62
C CYS A 435 -12.04 -1.99 8.20
N ASP A 436 -12.48 -1.04 9.04
CA ASP A 436 -13.62 -0.18 8.73
C ASP A 436 -13.35 0.73 7.52
N ALA A 437 -12.13 1.28 7.42
CA ALA A 437 -11.73 2.12 6.30
C ALA A 437 -11.86 1.41 4.95
N PHE A 438 -11.71 0.10 4.91
CA PHE A 438 -11.67 -0.70 3.68
C PHE A 438 -12.78 -1.75 3.57
N ASP A 439 -13.89 -1.59 4.28
CA ASP A 439 -15.07 -2.44 4.19
C ASP A 439 -14.82 -3.92 4.56
N ILE A 440 -13.86 -4.17 5.46
CA ILE A 440 -13.52 -5.51 5.94
C ILE A 440 -14.31 -5.82 7.22
N PRO A 441 -15.23 -6.80 7.22
CA PRO A 441 -15.93 -7.24 8.43
C PRO A 441 -14.97 -7.72 9.50
N LEU A 442 -15.31 -7.50 10.77
CA LEU A 442 -14.49 -7.84 11.91
C LEU A 442 -15.03 -9.04 12.69
N VAL A 443 -14.14 -9.91 13.14
CA VAL A 443 -14.41 -11.03 14.04
C VAL A 443 -13.55 -10.86 15.29
N SER A 444 -14.20 -10.77 16.46
CA SER A 444 -13.54 -10.70 17.76
C SER A 444 -13.61 -12.05 18.46
N LEU A 445 -12.45 -12.60 18.81
CA LEU A 445 -12.30 -13.83 19.61
C LEU A 445 -11.89 -13.43 21.02
N CYS A 446 -12.84 -13.36 21.93
CA CYS A 446 -12.64 -12.83 23.28
C CYS A 446 -12.23 -13.92 24.28
N ASP A 447 -11.07 -13.75 24.91
CA ASP A 447 -10.64 -14.48 26.12
C ASP A 447 -9.80 -13.54 27.00
N THR A 448 -10.47 -12.62 27.72
CA THR A 448 -9.79 -11.60 28.51
C THR A 448 -10.27 -11.53 29.96
N PRO A 449 -9.35 -11.43 30.94
CA PRO A 449 -9.70 -11.13 32.31
C PRO A 449 -10.03 -9.64 32.56
N GLY A 450 -9.96 -8.81 31.53
CA GLY A 450 -10.15 -7.36 31.60
C GLY A 450 -8.96 -6.56 31.11
N PHE A 451 -9.00 -5.27 31.35
CA PHE A 451 -7.84 -4.39 31.15
C PHE A 451 -6.80 -4.57 32.25
N MET A 452 -5.53 -4.30 31.94
CA MET A 452 -4.49 -4.22 32.96
C MET A 452 -4.77 -3.06 33.90
N VAL A 453 -4.57 -3.30 35.19
CA VAL A 453 -4.86 -2.34 36.27
C VAL A 453 -3.67 -2.23 37.23
N GLY A 454 -3.65 -1.15 38.00
CA GLY A 454 -2.66 -0.90 39.05
C GLY A 454 -1.70 0.24 38.71
N PRO A 455 -0.94 0.72 39.74
CA PRO A 455 -0.11 1.93 39.59
C PRO A 455 0.89 1.87 38.44
N GLU A 456 1.47 0.70 38.15
CA GLU A 456 2.43 0.54 37.05
C GLU A 456 1.74 0.61 35.68
N ALA A 457 0.54 0.04 35.54
CA ALA A 457 -0.25 0.19 34.33
C ALA A 457 -0.64 1.66 34.09
N GLU A 458 -1.07 2.38 35.13
CA GLU A 458 -1.48 3.78 34.99
C GLU A 458 -0.36 4.72 34.53
N LYS A 459 0.93 4.36 34.73
CA LYS A 459 2.06 5.12 34.20
C LYS A 459 2.08 5.19 32.67
N THR A 460 1.41 4.26 32.00
CA THR A 460 1.29 4.22 30.54
C THR A 460 0.01 4.91 30.03
N ALA A 461 -0.62 5.76 30.84
CA ALA A 461 -1.85 6.49 30.48
C ALA A 461 -3.02 5.59 30.03
N THR A 462 -3.21 4.43 30.68
CA THR A 462 -4.16 3.37 30.32
C THR A 462 -5.57 3.87 30.05
N VAL A 463 -6.05 4.83 30.86
CA VAL A 463 -7.39 5.43 30.69
C VAL A 463 -7.62 5.93 29.25
N ARG A 464 -6.63 6.59 28.66
CA ARG A 464 -6.73 7.11 27.28
C ARG A 464 -6.59 6.00 26.24
N HIS A 465 -5.63 5.11 26.41
CA HIS A 465 -5.38 4.02 25.49
C HIS A 465 -6.57 3.04 25.44
N PHE A 466 -7.11 2.64 26.59
CA PHE A 466 -8.28 1.76 26.64
C PHE A 466 -9.52 2.40 26.03
N SER A 467 -9.74 3.71 26.27
CA SER A 467 -10.86 4.45 25.69
C SER A 467 -10.82 4.49 24.15
N ARG A 468 -9.65 4.36 23.52
CA ARG A 468 -9.54 4.30 22.05
C ARG A 468 -10.29 3.09 21.47
N MET A 469 -10.29 1.93 22.14
CA MET A 469 -11.06 0.77 21.67
C MET A 469 -12.56 1.09 21.60
N PHE A 470 -13.11 1.74 22.63
CA PHE A 470 -14.53 2.14 22.64
C PHE A 470 -14.84 3.18 21.55
N LEU A 471 -13.98 4.19 21.38
CA LEU A 471 -14.15 5.22 20.35
C LEU A 471 -14.06 4.63 18.94
N ALA A 472 -13.09 3.75 18.71
CA ALA A 472 -12.96 3.07 17.43
C ALA A 472 -14.18 2.19 17.14
N ALA A 473 -14.60 1.38 18.12
CA ALA A 473 -15.75 0.50 17.99
C ALA A 473 -17.06 1.25 17.75
N ALA A 474 -17.30 2.34 18.49
CA ALA A 474 -18.51 3.17 18.33
C ALA A 474 -18.64 3.83 16.95
N SER A 475 -17.56 3.90 16.19
CA SER A 475 -17.52 4.49 14.84
C SER A 475 -17.44 3.46 13.72
N LEU A 476 -17.53 2.16 14.02
CA LEU A 476 -17.54 1.10 13.02
C LEU A 476 -18.80 1.16 12.16
N THR A 477 -18.62 0.94 10.86
CA THR A 477 -19.70 0.82 9.87
C THR A 477 -19.70 -0.55 9.19
N VAL A 478 -18.68 -1.38 9.49
CA VAL A 478 -18.58 -2.76 9.00
C VAL A 478 -19.22 -3.72 9.99
N PRO A 479 -19.68 -4.90 9.54
CA PRO A 479 -20.18 -5.94 10.43
C PRO A 479 -19.13 -6.34 11.48
N TYR A 480 -19.60 -6.54 12.72
CA TYR A 480 -18.76 -6.92 13.84
C TYR A 480 -19.36 -8.12 14.58
N PHE A 481 -18.65 -9.24 14.55
CA PHE A 481 -19.08 -10.51 15.15
C PHE A 481 -18.20 -10.89 16.32
N VAL A 482 -18.78 -11.39 17.40
CA VAL A 482 -18.04 -11.75 18.60
C VAL A 482 -18.28 -13.20 18.99
N VAL A 483 -17.18 -13.88 19.31
CA VAL A 483 -17.17 -15.23 19.87
C VAL A 483 -16.37 -15.20 21.18
N VAL A 484 -17.03 -15.42 22.31
CA VAL A 484 -16.36 -15.54 23.60
C VAL A 484 -15.86 -16.96 23.77
N LEU A 485 -14.53 -17.12 23.73
CA LEU A 485 -13.89 -18.43 23.81
C LEU A 485 -13.85 -18.96 25.26
N ARG A 486 -13.56 -18.08 26.23
CA ARG A 486 -13.46 -18.44 27.64
C ARG A 486 -13.77 -17.26 28.56
N LYS A 487 -12.80 -16.42 28.93
CA LYS A 487 -13.00 -15.30 29.84
C LYS A 487 -13.61 -14.09 29.13
N GLY A 488 -14.71 -13.59 29.67
CA GLY A 488 -15.35 -12.36 29.27
C GLY A 488 -15.56 -11.47 30.50
N TYR A 489 -14.45 -10.84 31.01
CA TYR A 489 -14.54 -10.11 32.27
C TYR A 489 -14.40 -8.60 32.07
N GLY A 490 -15.29 -7.87 32.78
CA GLY A 490 -15.21 -6.44 32.99
C GLY A 490 -15.18 -5.59 31.71
N LEU A 491 -14.58 -4.39 31.81
CA LEU A 491 -14.51 -3.44 30.70
C LEU A 491 -13.67 -3.95 29.53
N GLY A 492 -12.71 -4.85 29.77
CA GLY A 492 -11.92 -5.44 28.66
C GLY A 492 -12.80 -6.30 27.75
N ALA A 493 -13.71 -7.11 28.33
CA ALA A 493 -14.68 -7.86 27.54
C ALA A 493 -15.64 -6.93 26.79
N GLN A 494 -16.12 -5.86 27.43
CA GLN A 494 -16.95 -4.86 26.75
C GLN A 494 -16.20 -4.19 25.59
N ALA A 495 -14.90 -3.90 25.73
CA ALA A 495 -14.10 -3.35 24.63
C ALA A 495 -13.95 -4.34 23.46
N MET A 496 -13.81 -5.65 23.76
CA MET A 496 -13.78 -6.70 22.73
C MET A 496 -15.15 -6.93 22.06
N THR A 497 -16.24 -6.46 22.66
CA THR A 497 -17.62 -6.57 22.18
C THR A 497 -18.20 -5.22 21.74
N ALA A 498 -17.37 -4.35 21.20
CA ALA A 498 -17.77 -3.03 20.70
C ALA A 498 -18.48 -2.13 21.74
N GLY A 499 -18.19 -2.30 23.02
CA GLY A 499 -18.76 -1.51 24.12
C GLY A 499 -19.93 -2.16 24.87
N SER A 500 -20.56 -3.19 24.32
CA SER A 500 -21.64 -3.97 24.95
C SER A 500 -21.71 -5.37 24.34
N LEU A 501 -22.10 -6.35 25.11
CA LEU A 501 -22.34 -7.72 24.60
C LEU A 501 -23.44 -7.78 23.53
N LEU A 502 -24.32 -6.77 23.44
CA LEU A 502 -25.41 -6.69 22.47
C LEU A 502 -25.20 -5.60 21.41
N ALA A 503 -24.01 -4.99 21.33
CA ALA A 503 -23.67 -4.02 20.30
C ALA A 503 -23.23 -4.65 18.96
N PRO A 504 -22.51 -5.80 18.94
CA PRO A 504 -22.18 -6.52 17.72
C PRO A 504 -23.40 -7.05 16.98
N ASP A 505 -23.22 -7.44 15.71
CA ASP A 505 -24.26 -8.11 14.92
C ASP A 505 -24.71 -9.44 15.53
N PHE A 506 -23.79 -10.11 16.21
CA PHE A 506 -24.08 -11.14 17.21
C PHE A 506 -22.92 -11.29 18.20
N THR A 507 -23.25 -11.74 19.40
CA THR A 507 -22.31 -12.22 20.41
C THR A 507 -22.70 -13.63 20.83
N VAL A 508 -21.87 -14.61 20.45
CA VAL A 508 -22.04 -16.01 20.88
C VAL A 508 -20.89 -16.44 21.78
N SER A 509 -21.11 -17.44 22.57
CA SER A 509 -20.09 -18.01 23.43
C SER A 509 -19.89 -19.51 23.18
N TRP A 510 -18.67 -19.97 23.38
CA TRP A 510 -18.42 -21.40 23.55
C TRP A 510 -18.87 -21.84 24.93
N PRO A 511 -19.11 -23.14 25.18
CA PRO A 511 -19.52 -23.65 26.48
C PRO A 511 -18.53 -23.37 27.62
N THR A 512 -17.28 -23.08 27.26
CA THR A 512 -16.19 -22.65 28.14
C THR A 512 -16.28 -21.20 28.61
N GLY A 513 -17.26 -20.43 28.11
CA GLY A 513 -17.42 -19.00 28.40
C GLY A 513 -17.75 -18.73 29.88
N GLU A 514 -17.05 -17.75 30.44
CA GLU A 514 -17.18 -17.28 31.83
C GLU A 514 -17.30 -15.75 31.83
N PHE A 515 -18.34 -15.24 32.49
CA PHE A 515 -18.68 -13.81 32.47
C PHE A 515 -18.82 -13.23 33.86
N GLY A 516 -18.25 -12.08 34.10
CA GLY A 516 -18.32 -11.38 35.37
C GLY A 516 -17.71 -10.00 35.36
N PRO A 517 -17.90 -9.20 36.39
CA PRO A 517 -17.32 -7.87 36.48
C PRO A 517 -15.79 -7.89 36.62
N MET A 518 -15.23 -8.99 37.12
CA MET A 518 -13.81 -9.27 37.31
C MET A 518 -13.62 -10.77 37.57
N GLY A 519 -12.39 -11.24 37.65
CA GLY A 519 -12.11 -12.64 38.05
C GLY A 519 -12.78 -13.01 39.38
N PHE A 520 -13.42 -14.16 39.41
CA PHE A 520 -14.35 -14.51 40.50
C PHE A 520 -13.68 -14.63 41.87
N GLU A 521 -12.45 -15.13 41.94
CA GLU A 521 -11.68 -15.19 43.20
C GLU A 521 -11.47 -13.79 43.81
N GLY A 522 -11.16 -12.81 42.94
CA GLY A 522 -11.04 -11.40 43.31
C GLY A 522 -12.38 -10.79 43.72
N ALA A 523 -13.43 -11.06 42.95
CA ALA A 523 -14.78 -10.60 43.24
C ALA A 523 -15.30 -11.10 44.59
N VAL A 524 -15.08 -12.38 44.91
CA VAL A 524 -15.46 -12.97 46.22
C VAL A 524 -14.67 -12.35 47.36
N ARG A 525 -13.36 -12.16 47.20
CA ARG A 525 -12.55 -11.49 48.24
C ARG A 525 -13.00 -10.06 48.47
N LEU A 526 -13.34 -9.33 47.41
CA LEU A 526 -13.79 -7.93 47.51
C LEU A 526 -15.19 -7.85 48.12
N GLY A 527 -16.14 -8.67 47.66
CA GLY A 527 -17.55 -8.62 48.09
C GLY A 527 -17.81 -9.25 49.46
N PHE A 528 -17.08 -10.29 49.81
CA PHE A 528 -17.27 -11.08 51.02
C PHE A 528 -16.09 -11.01 51.99
N GLY A 529 -15.12 -10.15 51.82
CA GLY A 529 -13.89 -10.06 52.59
C GLY A 529 -14.15 -9.97 54.09
N LYS A 530 -15.01 -9.04 54.54
CA LYS A 530 -15.35 -8.89 55.95
C LYS A 530 -16.03 -10.14 56.56
N GLN A 531 -16.86 -10.84 55.78
CA GLN A 531 -17.52 -12.08 56.24
C GLN A 531 -16.50 -13.21 56.36
N LEU A 532 -15.58 -13.32 55.43
CA LEU A 532 -14.52 -14.32 55.44
C LEU A 532 -13.53 -14.07 56.62
N GLU A 533 -13.17 -12.82 56.86
CA GLU A 533 -12.30 -12.43 57.98
C GLU A 533 -12.94 -12.72 59.37
N ALA A 534 -14.25 -12.65 59.47
CA ALA A 534 -14.96 -12.96 60.71
C ALA A 534 -14.95 -14.46 61.06
N ILE A 535 -14.57 -15.35 60.14
CA ILE A 535 -14.44 -16.79 60.39
C ILE A 535 -13.07 -17.06 60.99
N ALA A 536 -13.03 -17.42 62.28
CA ALA A 536 -11.78 -17.61 63.01
C ALA A 536 -10.97 -18.83 62.51
N ASP A 537 -11.66 -19.94 62.18
CA ASP A 537 -11.01 -21.15 61.70
C ASP A 537 -10.55 -20.99 60.21
N PRO A 538 -9.23 -21.10 59.93
CA PRO A 538 -8.70 -20.98 58.60
C PRO A 538 -9.25 -22.01 57.61
N LEU A 539 -9.48 -23.25 58.03
CA LEU A 539 -10.01 -24.31 57.17
C LEU A 539 -11.47 -24.03 56.79
N GLN A 540 -12.29 -23.62 57.75
CA GLN A 540 -13.69 -23.24 57.52
C GLN A 540 -13.75 -21.99 56.61
N ARG A 541 -12.88 -20.99 56.83
CA ARG A 541 -12.77 -19.81 56.00
C ARG A 541 -12.47 -20.17 54.53
N GLN A 542 -11.52 -21.08 54.32
CA GLN A 542 -11.14 -21.56 52.98
C GLN A 542 -12.32 -22.31 52.32
N GLN A 543 -13.02 -23.18 53.03
CA GLN A 543 -14.19 -23.89 52.48
C GLN A 543 -15.31 -22.93 52.09
N VAL A 544 -15.60 -21.92 52.92
CA VAL A 544 -16.60 -20.89 52.59
C VAL A 544 -16.17 -20.08 51.35
N PHE A 545 -14.91 -19.69 51.30
CA PHE A 545 -14.36 -18.98 50.12
C PHE A 545 -14.52 -19.81 48.85
N GLU A 546 -14.10 -21.07 48.85
CA GLU A 546 -14.21 -21.97 47.69
C GLU A 546 -15.67 -22.20 47.29
N GLY A 547 -16.58 -22.31 48.24
CA GLY A 547 -18.01 -22.41 47.98
C GLY A 547 -18.59 -21.16 47.30
N LEU A 548 -18.20 -19.97 47.77
CA LEU A 548 -18.60 -18.70 47.15
C LEU A 548 -18.02 -18.54 45.73
N VAL A 549 -16.77 -18.94 45.55
CA VAL A 549 -16.12 -18.91 44.22
C VAL A 549 -16.81 -19.89 43.26
N ALA A 550 -17.13 -21.11 43.71
CA ALA A 550 -17.87 -22.11 42.92
C ALA A 550 -19.26 -21.60 42.52
N GLU A 551 -19.95 -20.92 43.42
CA GLU A 551 -21.23 -20.27 43.11
C GLU A 551 -21.09 -19.14 42.10
N ALA A 552 -20.07 -18.29 42.22
CA ALA A 552 -19.78 -17.23 41.27
C ALA A 552 -19.50 -17.79 39.85
N TYR A 553 -18.73 -18.88 39.76
CA TYR A 553 -18.51 -19.60 38.50
C TYR A 553 -19.79 -20.18 37.91
N ARG A 554 -20.67 -20.74 38.75
CA ARG A 554 -21.96 -21.26 38.28
C ARG A 554 -22.83 -20.16 37.70
N ARG A 555 -22.88 -19.00 38.34
CA ARG A 555 -23.64 -17.82 37.87
C ARG A 555 -23.05 -17.21 36.62
N GLY A 556 -21.74 -17.15 36.51
CA GLY A 556 -21.03 -16.57 35.36
C GLY A 556 -20.90 -17.47 34.14
N LYS A 557 -21.48 -18.69 34.15
CA LYS A 557 -21.45 -19.55 32.94
C LYS A 557 -22.18 -18.94 31.76
N ALA A 558 -21.63 -19.16 30.56
CA ALA A 558 -22.25 -18.74 29.31
C ALA A 558 -23.73 -19.12 29.18
N LEU A 559 -24.11 -20.35 29.62
CA LEU A 559 -25.51 -20.80 29.60
C LEU A 559 -26.43 -19.92 30.46
N ASN A 560 -25.93 -19.41 31.60
CA ASN A 560 -26.71 -18.52 32.43
C ASN A 560 -26.84 -17.14 31.79
N MET A 561 -25.79 -16.64 31.14
CA MET A 561 -25.82 -15.36 30.38
C MET A 561 -26.82 -15.44 29.22
N ALA A 562 -26.78 -16.50 28.43
CA ALA A 562 -27.74 -16.73 27.34
C ALA A 562 -29.20 -16.85 27.86
N ALA A 563 -29.42 -17.50 28.99
CA ALA A 563 -30.76 -17.60 29.60
C ALA A 563 -31.35 -16.24 30.02
N HIS A 564 -30.49 -15.22 30.21
CA HIS A 564 -30.90 -13.84 30.53
C HIS A 564 -30.77 -12.89 29.37
N LEU A 565 -30.50 -13.39 28.15
CA LEU A 565 -30.29 -12.59 26.92
C LEU A 565 -29.16 -11.56 27.05
N GLU A 566 -28.11 -11.88 27.82
CA GLU A 566 -26.87 -11.08 27.82
C GLU A 566 -25.94 -11.47 26.66
N LEU A 567 -26.21 -12.58 25.97
CA LEU A 567 -25.66 -13.00 24.68
C LEU A 567 -26.71 -13.72 23.85
N ASP A 568 -26.45 -13.82 22.53
CA ASP A 568 -27.40 -14.39 21.59
C ASP A 568 -27.51 -15.91 21.72
N ASP A 569 -26.38 -16.63 21.94
CA ASP A 569 -26.42 -18.08 22.12
C ASP A 569 -25.10 -18.64 22.69
N VAL A 570 -25.18 -19.90 23.16
CA VAL A 570 -24.02 -20.74 23.49
C VAL A 570 -23.94 -21.85 22.45
N ILE A 571 -22.88 -21.85 21.67
CA ILE A 571 -22.77 -22.72 20.50
C ILE A 571 -21.70 -23.80 20.64
N ASP A 572 -21.85 -24.89 19.89
CA ASP A 572 -20.75 -25.84 19.68
C ASP A 572 -19.59 -25.08 18.98
N PRO A 573 -18.35 -25.17 19.48
CA PRO A 573 -17.20 -24.59 18.80
C PRO A 573 -17.12 -24.93 17.31
N ALA A 574 -17.51 -26.11 16.90
CA ALA A 574 -17.55 -26.55 15.51
C ALA A 574 -18.54 -25.77 14.63
N ASP A 575 -19.54 -25.15 15.23
CA ASP A 575 -20.55 -24.34 14.52
C ASP A 575 -20.11 -22.86 14.32
N THR A 576 -19.01 -22.44 14.90
CA THR A 576 -18.55 -21.04 14.86
C THR A 576 -18.45 -20.51 13.44
N ARG A 577 -17.82 -21.27 12.55
CA ARG A 577 -17.69 -20.88 11.13
C ARG A 577 -19.06 -20.72 10.46
N ARG A 578 -20.01 -21.59 10.76
CA ARG A 578 -21.38 -21.53 10.23
C ARG A 578 -22.09 -20.24 10.68
N TRP A 579 -21.94 -19.86 11.95
CA TRP A 579 -22.50 -18.62 12.50
C TRP A 579 -21.93 -17.39 11.79
N LEU A 580 -20.60 -17.31 11.66
CA LEU A 580 -19.94 -16.21 10.96
C LEU A 580 -20.39 -16.10 9.49
N LEU A 581 -20.46 -17.23 8.77
CA LEU A 581 -20.90 -17.24 7.37
C LEU A 581 -22.37 -16.80 7.22
N ARG A 582 -23.25 -17.22 8.13
CA ARG A 582 -24.65 -16.80 8.13
C ARG A 582 -24.81 -15.34 8.50
N GLY A 583 -24.05 -14.85 9.49
CA GLY A 583 -23.96 -13.44 9.82
C GLY A 583 -23.54 -12.60 8.62
N LEU A 584 -22.43 -12.96 7.97
CA LEU A 584 -21.97 -12.27 6.76
C LEU A 584 -22.98 -12.32 5.61
N ALA A 585 -23.72 -13.43 5.44
CA ALA A 585 -24.71 -13.57 4.38
C ALA A 585 -25.99 -12.76 4.65
N SER A 586 -26.30 -12.42 5.91
CA SER A 586 -27.45 -11.61 6.28
C SER A 586 -27.23 -10.11 6.10
N MET A 587 -25.97 -9.68 5.91
CA MET A 587 -25.65 -8.27 5.74
C MET A 587 -26.08 -7.74 4.38
N PRO A 588 -26.58 -6.51 4.31
CA PRO A 588 -26.83 -5.85 3.04
C PRO A 588 -25.52 -5.70 2.26
N GLN A 589 -25.62 -5.70 0.94
CA GLN A 589 -24.47 -5.39 0.10
C GLN A 589 -23.98 -3.97 0.42
N PRO A 590 -22.69 -3.76 0.67
CA PRO A 590 -22.18 -2.43 0.89
C PRO A 590 -22.50 -1.54 -0.32
N ALA A 591 -22.93 -0.32 -0.08
CA ALA A 591 -23.13 0.66 -1.14
C ALA A 591 -21.81 0.94 -1.87
N PRO A 592 -21.85 1.23 -3.18
CA PRO A 592 -20.64 1.65 -3.89
C PRO A 592 -19.93 2.77 -3.14
N ARG A 593 -18.63 2.60 -2.93
CA ARG A 593 -17.84 3.51 -2.12
C ARG A 593 -17.76 4.90 -2.76
N GLN A 594 -18.16 5.92 -2.01
CA GLN A 594 -18.04 7.32 -2.40
C GLN A 594 -17.04 8.01 -1.45
N GLY A 595 -15.76 8.11 -1.89
CA GLY A 595 -14.71 8.71 -1.09
C GLY A 595 -14.25 7.85 0.10
N ARG A 596 -13.81 8.50 1.17
CA ARG A 596 -13.31 7.83 2.37
C ARG A 596 -14.39 7.75 3.45
N LYS A 597 -14.43 6.65 4.21
CA LYS A 597 -15.30 6.50 5.38
C LYS A 597 -14.72 7.17 6.62
N ARG A 598 -13.41 7.13 6.74
CA ARG A 598 -12.67 7.73 7.87
C ARG A 598 -11.76 8.83 7.36
N PRO A 599 -11.49 9.89 8.15
CA PRO A 599 -10.57 10.94 7.74
C PRO A 599 -9.16 10.40 7.49
N PHE A 600 -8.73 9.41 8.25
CA PHE A 600 -7.46 8.66 8.11
C PHE A 600 -7.52 7.36 8.93
N VAL A 601 -6.57 6.47 8.73
CA VAL A 601 -6.23 5.38 9.65
C VAL A 601 -5.07 5.85 10.51
N ASP A 602 -5.18 5.73 11.83
CA ASP A 602 -4.11 6.12 12.76
C ASP A 602 -2.79 5.43 12.40
N ALA A 603 -1.68 6.14 12.56
CA ALA A 603 -0.36 5.54 12.41
C ALA A 603 -0.05 4.56 13.57
N TRP A 604 -0.66 4.81 14.72
CA TRP A 604 -0.39 4.09 15.97
C TRP A 604 -1.62 3.46 16.61
#